data_c8ca173aaa4070749415019cf5b66a03
#
_entry.id   c8ca173aaa4070749415019cf5b66a03
#
_cell.length_a   1.000
_cell.length_b   1.000
_cell.length_c   1.000
_cell.angle_alpha   90.00
_cell.angle_beta   90.00
_cell.angle_gamma   90.00
#
_symmetry.space_group_name_H-M   'P 1'
#
loop_
_entity.id
_entity.type
_entity.pdbx_description
1 polymer ?
#
loop_
_entity_poly.entity_id
_entity_poly.type
_entity_poly.pdbx_seq_one_letter_code
_entity_poly.pdbx_strand_id
1 'polypeptide(L)'
;MGEICQEPQKMLLCIDDSPAILKYERRMFEQSGYIVVTEASARRGLQLATMYSFDAVLLDYRMPEMNGHDLAYEIRRLRPDTPVVMVSGSEIPEETRQLVDAVVPKEEANRELVSTVARLCDRL
;
A
#
# COMPACT_ATOMS: atom_id res chain seq x y z
N MET A 1 -9.03 -37.86 0.33
CA MET A 1 -8.91 -36.54 0.80
C MET A 1 -8.13 -35.68 -0.18
N GLY A 2 -8.71 -34.61 -0.59
CA GLY A 2 -8.09 -33.77 -1.58
C GLY A 2 -7.06 -32.83 -0.98
N GLU A 3 -5.99 -32.65 -1.69
CA GLU A 3 -5.05 -31.60 -1.37
C GLU A 3 -5.67 -30.26 -1.71
N ILE A 4 -5.61 -29.35 -0.78
CA ILE A 4 -6.03 -28.00 -1.08
C ILE A 4 -4.78 -27.22 -1.48
N CYS A 5 -4.74 -26.92 -2.75
CA CYS A 5 -3.64 -26.14 -3.29
C CYS A 5 -3.92 -24.68 -2.96
N GLN A 6 -3.35 -24.20 -1.87
CA GLN A 6 -3.52 -22.81 -1.50
C GLN A 6 -2.49 -21.96 -2.22
N GLU A 7 -2.94 -20.89 -2.81
CA GLU A 7 -2.03 -19.93 -3.36
C GLU A 7 -1.27 -19.26 -2.23
N PRO A 8 0.02 -18.89 -2.44
CA PRO A 8 0.75 -18.14 -1.45
C PRO A 8 0.00 -16.86 -1.11
N GLN A 9 0.00 -16.51 0.17
CA GLN A 9 -0.62 -15.26 0.58
C GLN A 9 0.17 -14.08 0.02
N LYS A 10 -0.56 -13.07 -0.43
CA LYS A 10 0.07 -11.85 -0.90
C LYS A 10 0.45 -10.98 0.28
N MET A 11 1.57 -10.30 0.15
CA MET A 11 2.13 -9.49 1.22
C MET A 11 2.06 -8.01 0.86
N LEU A 12 1.52 -7.23 1.77
CA LEU A 12 1.36 -5.79 1.60
C LEU A 12 2.23 -5.02 2.59
N LEU A 13 2.70 -3.87 2.15
CA LEU A 13 3.37 -2.91 3.02
C LEU A 13 2.47 -1.68 3.14
N CYS A 14 2.10 -1.33 4.37
CA CYS A 14 1.29 -0.15 4.65
C CYS A 14 2.13 0.87 5.40
N ILE A 15 2.27 2.06 4.83
CA ILE A 15 3.09 3.14 5.40
C ILE A 15 2.19 4.33 5.68
N ASP A 16 2.07 4.69 6.97
CA ASP A 16 1.22 5.80 7.41
C ASP A 16 1.69 6.18 8.80
N ASP A 17 1.85 7.47 9.07
CA ASP A 17 2.33 7.91 10.37
C ASP A 17 1.28 7.81 11.48
N SER A 18 0.05 7.44 11.15
CA SER A 18 -1.02 7.24 12.11
C SER A 18 -1.11 5.77 12.53
N PRO A 19 -0.79 5.42 13.79
CA PRO A 19 -0.95 4.04 14.25
C PRO A 19 -2.38 3.53 14.12
N ALA A 20 -3.37 4.41 14.29
CA ALA A 20 -4.77 4.02 14.17
C ALA A 20 -5.11 3.58 12.74
N ILE A 21 -4.63 4.32 11.75
CA ILE A 21 -4.84 3.97 10.35
C ILE A 21 -4.14 2.64 10.03
N LEU A 22 -2.91 2.48 10.49
CA LEU A 22 -2.17 1.23 10.25
C LEU A 22 -2.88 0.02 10.86
N LYS A 23 -3.41 0.18 12.07
CA LYS A 23 -4.16 -0.89 12.72
C LYS A 23 -5.43 -1.23 11.93
N TYR A 24 -6.12 -0.21 11.44
CA TYR A 24 -7.32 -0.39 10.63
C TYR A 24 -7.01 -1.12 9.33
N GLU A 25 -5.97 -0.69 8.64
CA GLU A 25 -5.58 -1.32 7.38
C GLU A 25 -5.13 -2.76 7.59
N ARG A 26 -4.34 -3.00 8.63
CA ARG A 26 -3.90 -4.37 8.94
C ARG A 26 -5.09 -5.29 9.14
N ARG A 27 -6.03 -4.87 9.98
CA ARG A 27 -7.21 -5.70 10.26
C ARG A 27 -8.01 -5.97 9.00
N MET A 28 -8.23 -4.94 8.21
CA MET A 28 -9.00 -5.05 6.99
C MET A 28 -8.39 -6.05 6.02
N PHE A 29 -7.09 -5.94 5.80
CA PHE A 29 -6.42 -6.81 4.83
C PHE A 29 -6.16 -8.20 5.36
N GLU A 30 -5.85 -8.34 6.65
CA GLU A 30 -5.68 -9.69 7.21
C GLU A 30 -6.98 -10.49 7.15
N GLN A 31 -8.11 -9.83 7.33
CA GLN A 31 -9.41 -10.49 7.18
C GLN A 31 -9.65 -10.96 5.75
N SER A 32 -8.99 -10.35 4.79
CA SER A 32 -9.09 -10.71 3.39
C SER A 32 -7.98 -11.65 2.93
N GLY A 33 -7.17 -12.15 3.86
CA GLY A 33 -6.18 -13.18 3.57
C GLY A 33 -4.79 -12.68 3.24
N TYR A 34 -4.51 -11.40 3.42
CA TYR A 34 -3.19 -10.84 3.14
C TYR A 34 -2.29 -10.91 4.37
N ILE A 35 -0.99 -10.97 4.11
CA ILE A 35 0.03 -10.71 5.14
C ILE A 35 0.33 -9.23 5.07
N VAL A 36 0.29 -8.54 6.21
CA VAL A 36 0.44 -7.09 6.25
C VAL A 36 1.64 -6.71 7.10
N VAL A 37 2.54 -5.93 6.51
CA VAL A 37 3.64 -5.30 7.23
C VAL A 37 3.30 -3.82 7.32
N THR A 38 3.37 -3.26 8.52
CA THR A 38 3.05 -1.85 8.74
C THR A 38 4.31 -1.10 9.16
N GLU A 39 4.39 0.16 8.76
CA GLU A 39 5.51 1.00 9.10
C GLU A 39 5.03 2.45 9.25
N ALA A 40 5.34 3.06 10.39
CA ALA A 40 4.91 4.43 10.67
C ALA A 40 5.89 5.47 10.14
N SER A 41 7.11 5.06 9.79
CA SER A 41 8.14 5.96 9.29
C SER A 41 8.24 5.83 7.77
N ALA A 42 8.18 6.95 7.07
CA ALA A 42 8.32 6.95 5.61
C ALA A 42 9.70 6.42 5.19
N ARG A 43 10.74 6.82 5.90
CA ARG A 43 12.11 6.38 5.57
C ARG A 43 12.27 4.89 5.76
N ARG A 44 11.76 4.34 6.86
CA ARG A 44 11.83 2.90 7.10
C ARG A 44 10.95 2.15 6.13
N GLY A 45 9.81 2.72 5.78
CA GLY A 45 8.94 2.13 4.76
C GLY A 45 9.65 2.01 3.43
N LEU A 46 10.39 3.03 3.03
CA LEU A 46 11.18 2.99 1.81
C LEU A 46 12.24 1.89 1.90
N GLN A 47 12.94 1.79 3.03
CA GLN A 47 13.93 0.73 3.22
C GLN A 47 13.29 -0.65 3.07
N LEU A 48 12.13 -0.85 3.70
CA LEU A 48 11.44 -2.13 3.60
C LEU A 48 11.03 -2.44 2.16
N ALA A 49 10.54 -1.45 1.45
CA ALA A 49 10.13 -1.62 0.06
C ALA A 49 11.30 -2.01 -0.84
N THR A 50 12.51 -1.58 -0.50
CA THR A 50 13.69 -1.92 -1.29
C THR A 50 14.31 -3.25 -0.88
N MET A 51 14.14 -3.63 0.39
CA MET A 51 14.74 -4.87 0.91
C MET A 51 13.89 -6.11 0.62
N TYR A 52 12.59 -5.94 0.53
CA TYR A 52 11.66 -7.06 0.35
C TYR A 52 10.74 -6.80 -0.82
N SER A 53 10.26 -7.88 -1.44
CA SER A 53 9.28 -7.78 -2.52
C SER A 53 7.88 -7.85 -1.93
N PHE A 54 7.13 -6.78 -2.09
CA PHE A 54 5.73 -6.73 -1.68
C PHE A 54 4.84 -6.83 -2.91
N ASP A 55 3.66 -7.36 -2.73
CA ASP A 55 2.69 -7.44 -3.83
C ASP A 55 2.01 -6.11 -4.08
N ALA A 56 1.97 -5.24 -3.08
CA ALA A 56 1.54 -3.86 -3.22
C ALA A 56 2.02 -3.05 -2.02
N VAL A 57 2.14 -1.74 -2.22
CA VAL A 57 2.51 -0.80 -1.16
C VAL A 57 1.40 0.24 -1.06
N LEU A 58 0.89 0.43 0.16
CA LEU A 58 -0.09 1.47 0.44
C LEU A 58 0.59 2.57 1.21
N LEU A 59 0.39 3.81 0.82
CA LEU A 59 1.01 4.93 1.52
C LEU A 59 0.08 6.11 1.67
N ASP A 60 0.33 6.87 2.74
CA ASP A 60 -0.36 8.12 3.01
C ASP A 60 0.38 9.25 2.28
N TYR A 61 -0.37 10.26 1.85
CA TYR A 61 0.23 11.40 1.19
C TYR A 61 0.97 12.31 2.16
N ARG A 62 0.38 12.52 3.35
CA ARG A 62 0.94 13.47 4.33
C ARG A 62 1.65 12.74 5.45
N MET A 63 2.99 12.84 5.45
CA MET A 63 3.82 12.26 6.48
C MET A 63 4.94 13.24 6.82
N PRO A 64 5.38 13.28 8.09
CA PRO A 64 6.33 14.33 8.52
C PRO A 64 7.73 14.22 7.95
N GLU A 65 8.23 13.00 7.74
CA GLU A 65 9.62 12.84 7.27
C GLU A 65 9.78 13.02 5.78
N MET A 66 8.80 12.54 5.03
CA MET A 66 8.84 12.52 3.57
C MET A 66 7.41 12.44 3.12
N ASN A 67 6.96 13.33 2.26
CA ASN A 67 5.58 13.27 1.82
C ASN A 67 5.36 12.10 0.87
N GLY A 68 4.08 11.78 0.65
CA GLY A 68 3.73 10.63 -0.18
C GLY A 68 4.21 10.74 -1.62
N HIS A 69 4.32 11.96 -2.15
CA HIS A 69 4.82 12.15 -3.51
C HIS A 69 6.27 11.66 -3.63
N ASP A 70 7.13 12.13 -2.73
CA ASP A 70 8.54 11.76 -2.77
C ASP A 70 8.72 10.28 -2.50
N LEU A 71 7.95 9.73 -1.58
CA LEU A 71 8.01 8.32 -1.26
C LEU A 71 7.56 7.46 -2.45
N ALA A 72 6.46 7.84 -3.10
CA ALA A 72 5.98 7.14 -4.28
C ALA A 72 7.00 7.18 -5.42
N TYR A 73 7.64 8.35 -5.59
CA TYR A 73 8.66 8.51 -6.62
C TYR A 73 9.81 7.52 -6.40
N GLU A 74 10.32 7.46 -5.16
CA GLU A 74 11.44 6.57 -4.84
C GLU A 74 11.07 5.10 -4.97
N ILE A 75 9.87 4.73 -4.51
CA ILE A 75 9.43 3.33 -4.64
C ILE A 75 9.27 2.97 -6.11
N ARG A 76 8.68 3.85 -6.90
CA ARG A 76 8.52 3.60 -8.34
C ARG A 76 9.86 3.46 -9.05
N ARG A 77 10.83 4.27 -8.66
CA ARG A 77 12.17 4.22 -9.24
C ARG A 77 12.89 2.91 -8.90
N LEU A 78 12.75 2.44 -7.65
CA LEU A 78 13.47 1.27 -7.16
C LEU A 78 12.72 -0.04 -7.37
N ARG A 79 11.41 0.01 -7.43
CA ARG A 79 10.53 -1.15 -7.62
C ARG A 79 9.47 -0.82 -8.66
N PRO A 80 9.85 -0.69 -9.94
CA PRO A 80 8.92 -0.20 -10.96
C PRO A 80 7.69 -1.09 -11.17
N ASP A 81 7.79 -2.38 -10.82
CA ASP A 81 6.69 -3.31 -11.03
C ASP A 81 5.78 -3.47 -9.81
N THR A 82 6.13 -2.86 -8.69
CA THR A 82 5.32 -2.98 -7.47
C THR A 82 4.17 -1.97 -7.53
N PRO A 83 2.91 -2.45 -7.44
CA PRO A 83 1.78 -1.53 -7.40
C PRO A 83 1.83 -0.62 -6.17
N VAL A 84 1.52 0.64 -6.37
CA VAL A 84 1.50 1.63 -5.29
C VAL A 84 0.12 2.24 -5.23
N VAL A 85 -0.49 2.19 -4.04
CA VAL A 85 -1.82 2.76 -3.78
C VAL A 85 -1.67 3.87 -2.76
N MET A 86 -2.15 5.04 -3.09
CA MET A 86 -2.13 6.16 -2.16
C MET A 86 -3.48 6.31 -1.50
N VAL A 87 -3.48 6.36 -0.17
CA VAL A 87 -4.70 6.55 0.62
C VAL A 87 -4.60 7.93 1.24
N SER A 88 -5.55 8.81 0.94
CA SER A 88 -5.41 10.20 1.33
C SER A 88 -6.72 10.80 1.79
N GLY A 89 -6.63 11.66 2.80
CA GLY A 89 -7.77 12.45 3.26
C GLY A 89 -7.87 13.81 2.57
N SER A 90 -6.98 14.09 1.64
CA SER A 90 -6.96 15.36 0.92
C SER A 90 -6.78 15.11 -0.58
N GLU A 91 -6.98 16.15 -1.37
CA GLU A 91 -6.76 16.06 -2.80
C GLU A 91 -5.29 15.83 -3.10
N ILE A 92 -5.04 15.05 -4.15
CA ILE A 92 -3.70 14.68 -4.57
C ILE A 92 -3.39 15.43 -5.86
N PRO A 93 -2.22 16.10 -5.93
CA PRO A 93 -1.82 16.77 -7.18
C PRO A 93 -1.73 15.79 -8.34
N GLU A 94 -2.01 16.26 -9.53
CA GLU A 94 -2.00 15.42 -10.73
C GLU A 94 -0.64 14.73 -10.93
N GLU A 95 0.43 15.45 -10.69
CA GLU A 95 1.78 14.89 -10.84
C GLU A 95 2.01 13.71 -9.90
N THR A 96 1.41 13.75 -8.70
CA THR A 96 1.49 12.64 -7.75
C THR A 96 0.63 11.48 -8.21
N ARG A 97 -0.56 11.77 -8.75
CA ARG A 97 -1.45 10.72 -9.27
C ARG A 97 -0.76 9.90 -10.35
N GLN A 98 0.08 10.52 -11.13
CA GLN A 98 0.79 9.83 -12.22
C GLN A 98 1.87 8.88 -11.71
N LEU A 99 2.30 9.03 -10.45
CA LEU A 99 3.31 8.17 -9.85
C LEU A 99 2.74 6.90 -9.22
N VAL A 100 1.43 6.86 -9.03
CA VAL A 100 0.80 5.75 -8.30
C VAL A 100 -0.19 5.04 -9.20
N ASP A 101 -0.54 3.82 -8.82
CA ASP A 101 -1.46 3.00 -9.61
C ASP A 101 -2.91 3.29 -9.25
N ALA A 102 -3.16 3.79 -8.05
CA ALA A 102 -4.51 4.16 -7.63
C ALA A 102 -4.44 5.13 -6.46
N VAL A 103 -5.46 5.97 -6.36
CA VAL A 103 -5.66 6.86 -5.21
C VAL A 103 -7.03 6.51 -4.62
N VAL A 104 -7.05 6.21 -3.34
CA VAL A 104 -8.30 5.91 -2.63
C VAL A 104 -8.50 6.95 -1.54
N PRO A 105 -9.58 7.73 -1.58
CA PRO A 105 -9.88 8.66 -0.50
C PRO A 105 -10.10 7.91 0.82
N LYS A 106 -9.62 8.48 1.92
CA LYS A 106 -9.74 7.82 3.23
C LYS A 106 -11.18 7.52 3.61
N GLU A 107 -12.10 8.40 3.25
CA GLU A 107 -13.52 8.19 3.55
C GLU A 107 -14.13 7.03 2.76
N GLU A 108 -13.47 6.57 1.70
CA GLU A 108 -13.97 5.47 0.90
C GLU A 108 -13.17 4.18 1.09
N ALA A 109 -12.15 4.22 1.95
CA ALA A 109 -11.24 3.08 2.11
C ALA A 109 -11.96 1.80 2.55
N ASN A 110 -12.95 1.92 3.42
CA ASN A 110 -13.67 0.75 3.91
C ASN A 110 -14.45 0.03 2.81
N ARG A 111 -14.77 0.70 1.72
CA ARG A 111 -15.52 0.11 0.61
C ARG A 111 -14.64 -0.27 -0.57
N GLU A 112 -13.59 0.49 -0.81
CA GLU A 112 -12.87 0.39 -2.08
C GLU A 112 -11.43 -0.10 -1.96
N LEU A 113 -10.83 -0.02 -0.77
CA LEU A 113 -9.39 -0.27 -0.66
C LEU A 113 -9.03 -1.72 -0.95
N VAL A 114 -9.74 -2.68 -0.37
CA VAL A 114 -9.44 -4.09 -0.59
C VAL A 114 -9.63 -4.48 -2.04
N SER A 115 -10.74 -4.05 -2.66
CA SER A 115 -10.99 -4.39 -4.05
C SER A 115 -9.98 -3.76 -4.99
N THR A 116 -9.54 -2.54 -4.69
CA THR A 116 -8.53 -1.85 -5.49
C THR A 116 -7.20 -2.61 -5.44
N VAL A 117 -6.78 -2.98 -4.24
CA VAL A 117 -5.53 -3.73 -4.07
C VAL A 117 -5.63 -5.11 -4.75
N ALA A 118 -6.75 -5.79 -4.58
CA ALA A 118 -6.95 -7.10 -5.21
C ALA A 118 -6.83 -7.02 -6.73
N ARG A 119 -7.44 -6.00 -7.32
CA ARG A 119 -7.36 -5.82 -8.77
C ARG A 119 -5.92 -5.59 -9.23
N LEU A 120 -5.17 -4.77 -8.49
CA LEU A 120 -3.79 -4.47 -8.87
C LEU A 120 -2.87 -5.66 -8.66
N CYS A 121 -3.06 -6.41 -7.58
CA CYS A 121 -2.23 -7.59 -7.30
C CYS A 121 -2.48 -8.73 -8.28
N ASP A 122 -3.66 -8.79 -8.85
CA ASP A 122 -4.03 -9.85 -9.80
C ASP A 122 -3.65 -9.54 -11.24
N ARG A 123 -3.10 -8.35 -11.50
CA ARG A 123 -2.63 -8.01 -12.83
C ARG A 123 -1.34 -8.76 -13.13
N LEU A 124 -1.30 -9.33 -14.31
CA LEU A 124 -0.13 -10.04 -14.82
C LEU A 124 0.54 -9.25 -15.94
#